data_17ea1d78364484af31146e800dead2a4
#
_entry.id   17ea1d78364484af31146e800dead2a4
#
_cell.length_a   1.000
_cell.length_b   1.000
_cell.length_c   1.000
_cell.angle_alpha   90.00
_cell.angle_beta   90.00
_cell.angle_gamma   90.00
#
_symmetry.space_group_name_H-M   'P 1'
#
loop_
_entity.id
_entity.type
_entity.pdbx_description
1 polymer ?
#
loop_
_entity_poly.entity_id
_entity_poly.type
_entity_poly.pdbx_seq_one_letter_code
_entity_poly.pdbx_strand_id
1 'polypeptide(L)'
;MRNMTIGKYILPGFMKPNNKEIHADWQWIVLCEEETKMLLLSRDIIDWDFYSGENTLFSPPIPSTWEKSYMRDLLAGLYETCFEPADKDRILTNGAGDHLFILTAKEARKYLPKASLRTAEIQWDDMSRDRYCWWLNTYGYNSSMMQIVTEAGTIDTEGRDNDSDENGIRPAMWVRRLP
;
A
#
# COMPACT_ATOMS: atom_id res chain seq x y z
N MET A 1 -1.77 -15.04 -10.87
CA MET A 1 -2.41 -13.70 -10.82
C MET A 1 -1.93 -12.90 -12.03
N ARG A 2 -2.82 -12.12 -12.63
CA ARG A 2 -2.47 -11.24 -13.76
C ARG A 2 -1.88 -9.95 -13.22
N ASN A 3 -0.86 -9.42 -13.89
CA ASN A 3 -0.24 -8.13 -13.55
C ASN A 3 -0.73 -7.04 -14.51
N MET A 4 -0.73 -5.80 -14.03
CA MET A 4 -1.03 -4.59 -14.77
C MET A 4 -0.03 -3.49 -14.40
N THR A 5 0.20 -2.56 -15.33
CA THR A 5 1.00 -1.35 -15.08
C THR A 5 0.09 -0.15 -15.18
N ILE A 6 -0.01 0.64 -14.11
CA ILE A 6 -0.80 1.88 -14.06
C ILE A 6 -0.06 2.86 -13.15
N GLY A 7 0.21 4.05 -13.65
CA GLY A 7 0.92 5.09 -12.90
C GLY A 7 2.41 4.86 -12.77
N LYS A 8 3.07 5.81 -12.14
CA LYS A 8 4.50 5.78 -11.83
C LYS A 8 4.70 6.23 -10.39
N TYR A 9 5.61 5.61 -9.68
CA TYR A 9 5.97 6.01 -8.32
C TYR A 9 7.46 6.33 -8.24
N ILE A 10 7.85 7.09 -7.22
CA ILE A 10 9.25 7.41 -6.97
C ILE A 10 9.87 6.20 -6.26
N LEU A 11 11.00 5.72 -6.80
CA LEU A 11 11.75 4.63 -6.17
C LEU A 11 12.42 5.11 -4.89
N PRO A 12 12.21 4.42 -3.76
CA PRO A 12 12.91 4.70 -2.52
C PRO A 12 14.43 4.58 -2.70
N GLY A 13 15.20 5.31 -1.92
CA GLY A 13 16.67 5.26 -1.93
C GLY A 13 17.35 5.88 -3.14
N PHE A 14 16.62 6.31 -4.17
CA PHE A 14 17.18 6.93 -5.37
C PHE A 14 17.29 8.45 -5.34
N MET A 15 17.28 9.06 -4.18
CA MET A 15 17.73 10.45 -4.04
C MET A 15 19.24 10.50 -4.26
N LYS A 16 19.66 10.45 -5.52
CA LYS A 16 21.05 10.71 -5.88
C LYS A 16 21.41 12.16 -5.56
N PRO A 17 22.72 12.46 -5.31
CA PRO A 17 23.19 13.80 -4.93
C PRO A 17 22.78 14.93 -5.88
N ASN A 18 22.14 14.64 -7.00
CA ASN A 18 21.74 15.56 -8.06
C ASN A 18 20.23 15.72 -8.23
N ASN A 19 19.41 15.42 -7.23
CA ASN A 19 17.94 15.62 -7.22
C ASN A 19 17.19 15.06 -8.46
N LYS A 20 17.64 13.96 -9.05
CA LYS A 20 16.86 13.26 -10.07
C LYS A 20 15.98 12.21 -9.39
N GLU A 21 14.71 12.54 -9.27
CA GLU A 21 13.69 11.56 -8.93
C GLU A 21 13.65 10.49 -10.04
N ILE A 22 13.78 9.23 -9.65
CA ILE A 22 13.60 8.12 -10.58
C ILE A 22 12.18 7.60 -10.40
N HIS A 23 11.37 7.80 -11.42
CA HIS A 23 10.03 7.26 -11.51
C HIS A 23 10.08 5.86 -12.12
N ALA A 24 9.51 4.89 -11.44
CA ALA A 24 9.31 3.53 -11.94
C ALA A 24 7.85 3.30 -12.32
N ASP A 25 7.62 2.44 -13.31
CA ASP A 25 6.28 1.97 -13.64
C ASP A 25 5.69 1.19 -12.46
N TRP A 26 4.53 1.61 -11.99
CA TRP A 26 3.88 0.96 -10.86
C TRP A 26 3.18 -0.33 -11.29
N GLN A 27 3.66 -1.44 -10.76
CA GLN A 27 3.16 -2.77 -11.07
C GLN A 27 2.07 -3.19 -10.07
N TRP A 28 0.97 -3.70 -10.59
CA TRP A 28 -0.20 -4.12 -9.82
C TRP A 28 -0.56 -5.57 -10.08
N ILE A 29 -1.02 -6.25 -9.05
CA ILE A 29 -1.58 -7.60 -9.09
C ILE A 29 -3.10 -7.49 -9.10
N VAL A 30 -3.76 -8.14 -10.05
CA VAL A 30 -5.23 -8.24 -10.08
C VAL A 30 -5.67 -9.26 -9.03
N LEU A 31 -6.33 -8.80 -7.98
CA LEU A 31 -6.85 -9.64 -6.89
C LEU A 31 -8.23 -10.21 -7.21
N CYS A 32 -9.09 -9.40 -7.84
CA CYS A 32 -10.48 -9.72 -8.12
C CYS A 32 -10.93 -8.98 -9.37
N GLU A 33 -11.74 -9.63 -10.20
CA GLU A 33 -12.42 -9.03 -11.34
C GLU A 33 -13.93 -9.16 -11.15
N GLU A 34 -14.63 -8.03 -11.20
CA GLU A 34 -16.07 -7.93 -11.26
C GLU A 34 -16.50 -7.53 -12.67
N GLU A 35 -17.78 -7.45 -12.96
CA GLU A 35 -18.28 -7.13 -14.28
C GLU A 35 -17.74 -5.78 -14.79
N THR A 36 -17.73 -4.75 -13.97
CA THR A 36 -17.39 -3.38 -14.34
C THR A 36 -16.07 -2.85 -13.76
N LYS A 37 -15.49 -3.55 -12.78
CA LYS A 37 -14.30 -3.08 -12.05
C LYS A 37 -13.39 -4.24 -11.65
N MET A 38 -12.15 -3.89 -11.28
CA MET A 38 -11.14 -4.80 -10.76
C MET A 38 -10.52 -4.23 -9.49
N LEU A 39 -10.21 -5.10 -8.54
CA LEU A 39 -9.40 -4.76 -7.38
C LEU A 39 -7.94 -5.06 -7.69
N LEU A 40 -7.10 -4.06 -7.58
CA LEU A 40 -5.66 -4.14 -7.76
C LEU A 40 -4.94 -3.98 -6.42
N LEU A 41 -3.82 -4.66 -6.27
CA LEU A 41 -2.89 -4.52 -5.15
C LEU A 41 -1.51 -4.24 -5.70
N SER A 42 -0.78 -3.29 -5.16
CA SER A 42 0.61 -3.05 -5.52
C SER A 42 1.40 -4.36 -5.45
N ARG A 43 2.20 -4.67 -6.48
CA ARG A 43 3.05 -5.85 -6.48
C ARG A 43 4.07 -5.77 -5.35
N ASP A 44 4.74 -4.65 -5.28
CA ASP A 44 5.79 -4.39 -4.32
C ASP A 44 5.29 -3.46 -3.20
N ILE A 45 5.95 -3.51 -2.08
CA ILE A 45 5.79 -2.57 -0.98
C ILE A 45 6.42 -1.25 -1.43
N ILE A 46 5.75 -0.15 -1.18
CA ILE A 46 6.35 1.17 -1.32
C ILE A 46 7.00 1.55 0.00
N ASP A 47 8.23 2.03 -0.09
CA ASP A 47 8.96 2.52 1.06
C ASP A 47 8.30 3.82 1.55
N TRP A 48 8.05 3.87 2.84
CA TRP A 48 7.45 5.02 3.50
C TRP A 48 8.48 5.96 4.14
N ASP A 49 9.70 5.49 4.41
CA ASP A 49 10.79 6.29 4.99
C ASP A 49 11.08 7.56 4.20
N PHE A 50 10.83 7.51 2.90
CA PHE A 50 10.92 8.67 2.02
C PHE A 50 9.90 9.78 2.35
N TYR A 51 8.78 9.42 2.98
CA TYR A 51 7.67 10.31 3.28
C TYR A 51 7.52 10.63 4.78
N SER A 52 8.25 9.93 5.61
CA SER A 52 8.12 10.00 7.05
C SER A 52 8.91 11.14 7.68
N GLY A 53 8.81 12.31 7.29
CA GLY A 53 9.15 13.34 8.28
C GLY A 53 8.72 12.84 9.69
N GLU A 54 8.94 13.49 10.75
CA GLU A 54 8.70 13.09 12.15
C GLU A 54 7.29 12.52 12.51
N ASN A 55 6.49 12.10 11.53
CA ASN A 55 5.09 11.64 11.71
C ASN A 55 4.96 10.15 11.43
N THR A 56 4.48 9.40 12.37
CA THR A 56 4.15 8.00 12.28
C THR A 56 2.91 7.76 11.42
N LEU A 57 2.85 6.65 10.67
CA LEU A 57 1.83 6.39 9.64
C LEU A 57 0.38 6.43 10.15
N PHE A 58 0.18 6.05 11.39
CA PHE A 58 -1.14 6.04 12.03
C PHE A 58 -1.28 7.09 13.16
N SER A 59 -0.32 7.99 13.31
CA SER A 59 -0.36 9.11 14.27
C SER A 59 -1.18 10.29 13.72
N PRO A 60 -1.68 11.19 14.51
CA PRO A 60 -1.84 11.30 15.96
C PRO A 60 -3.26 10.99 16.42
N PRO A 61 -3.60 11.24 17.63
CA PRO A 61 -3.34 10.51 18.83
C PRO A 61 -4.24 9.28 18.97
N ILE A 62 -3.79 8.38 19.74
CA ILE A 62 -4.48 7.13 20.06
C ILE A 62 -5.91 7.39 20.60
N PRO A 63 -6.93 6.70 20.09
CA PRO A 63 -6.92 5.71 19.00
C PRO A 63 -6.92 6.38 17.64
N SER A 64 -6.01 5.94 16.78
CA SER A 64 -5.96 6.36 15.39
C SER A 64 -7.06 5.66 14.60
N THR A 65 -7.88 6.40 13.87
CA THR A 65 -8.83 5.82 12.91
C THR A 65 -8.30 6.00 11.50
N TRP A 66 -8.71 5.14 10.57
CA TRP A 66 -8.33 5.26 9.17
C TRP A 66 -8.58 6.67 8.62
N GLU A 67 -9.73 7.24 8.96
CA GLU A 67 -10.16 8.56 8.48
C GLU A 67 -9.24 9.71 8.90
N LYS A 68 -8.48 9.50 9.97
CA LYS A 68 -7.58 10.51 10.55
C LYS A 68 -6.11 10.10 10.47
N SER A 69 -5.80 9.01 9.79
CA SER A 69 -4.44 8.51 9.71
C SER A 69 -3.62 9.30 8.69
N TYR A 70 -2.37 9.54 9.01
CA TYR A 70 -1.41 10.10 8.07
C TYR A 70 -1.22 9.20 6.84
N MET A 71 -1.36 7.87 7.00
CA MET A 71 -1.30 6.94 5.86
C MET A 71 -2.38 7.24 4.83
N ARG A 72 -3.59 7.59 5.25
CA ARG A 72 -4.66 7.96 4.32
C ARG A 72 -4.32 9.23 3.53
N ASP A 73 -3.77 10.23 4.22
CA ASP A 73 -3.34 11.48 3.58
C ASP A 73 -2.17 11.24 2.62
N LEU A 74 -1.21 10.40 3.01
CA LEU A 74 -0.12 9.97 2.14
C LEU A 74 -0.64 9.29 0.87
N LEU A 75 -1.54 8.33 1.00
CA LEU A 75 -2.12 7.63 -0.14
C LEU A 75 -2.93 8.57 -1.05
N ALA A 76 -3.62 9.55 -0.48
CA ALA A 76 -4.28 10.60 -1.26
C ALA A 76 -3.27 11.45 -2.04
N GLY A 77 -2.15 11.82 -1.43
CA GLY A 77 -1.05 12.52 -2.10
C GLY A 77 -0.42 11.70 -3.23
N LEU A 78 -0.21 10.41 -3.01
CA LEU A 78 0.30 9.49 -4.05
C LEU A 78 -0.69 9.38 -5.22
N TYR A 79 -2.00 9.32 -4.96
CA TYR A 79 -2.99 9.36 -6.03
C TYR A 79 -2.86 10.62 -6.89
N GLU A 80 -2.64 11.77 -6.27
CA GLU A 80 -2.50 13.02 -7.02
C GLU A 80 -1.22 13.10 -7.85
N THR A 81 -0.13 12.52 -7.39
CA THR A 81 1.20 12.69 -7.98
C THR A 81 1.63 11.55 -8.91
N CYS A 82 1.16 10.32 -8.67
CA CYS A 82 1.64 9.12 -9.36
C CYS A 82 0.80 8.70 -10.57
N PHE A 83 -0.34 9.35 -10.82
CA PHE A 83 -1.26 8.95 -11.89
C PHE A 83 -1.55 10.10 -12.85
N GLU A 84 -1.47 9.81 -14.13
CA GLU A 84 -1.89 10.72 -15.19
C GLU A 84 -3.42 10.88 -15.21
N PRO A 85 -3.96 11.97 -15.77
CA PRO A 85 -5.41 12.19 -15.82
C PRO A 85 -6.20 11.01 -16.41
N ALA A 86 -5.69 10.38 -17.47
CA ALA A 86 -6.34 9.23 -18.11
C ALA A 86 -6.40 7.98 -17.19
N ASP A 87 -5.43 7.81 -16.30
CA ASP A 87 -5.45 6.75 -15.28
C ASP A 87 -6.42 7.10 -14.16
N LYS A 88 -6.42 8.37 -13.71
CA LYS A 88 -7.35 8.87 -12.66
C LYS A 88 -8.81 8.67 -13.05
N ASP A 89 -9.17 8.88 -14.31
CA ASP A 89 -10.54 8.66 -14.82
C ASP A 89 -11.01 7.21 -14.66
N ARG A 90 -10.10 6.28 -14.49
CA ARG A 90 -10.39 4.85 -14.32
C ARG A 90 -10.38 4.41 -12.87
N ILE A 91 -9.66 5.12 -12.01
CA ILE A 91 -9.53 4.77 -10.60
C ILE A 91 -10.81 5.19 -9.87
N LEU A 92 -11.44 4.23 -9.21
CA LEU A 92 -12.70 4.41 -8.49
C LEU A 92 -12.43 4.56 -7.00
N THR A 93 -13.29 5.29 -6.31
CA THR A 93 -13.25 5.35 -4.86
C THR A 93 -13.79 4.05 -4.23
N ASN A 94 -13.25 3.69 -3.06
CA ASN A 94 -13.83 2.65 -2.21
C ASN A 94 -15.04 3.17 -1.43
N GLY A 95 -15.60 2.34 -0.52
CA GLY A 95 -16.74 2.74 0.30
C GLY A 95 -16.48 3.87 1.30
N ALA A 96 -15.22 4.18 1.59
CA ALA A 96 -14.79 5.30 2.43
C ALA A 96 -14.44 6.58 1.63
N GLY A 97 -14.52 6.52 0.30
CA GLY A 97 -14.20 7.65 -0.57
C GLY A 97 -12.72 7.73 -0.98
N ASP A 98 -11.91 6.70 -0.68
CA ASP A 98 -10.48 6.70 -0.98
C ASP A 98 -10.21 6.08 -2.36
N HIS A 99 -9.34 6.70 -3.14
CA HIS A 99 -8.86 6.15 -4.42
C HIS A 99 -7.77 5.09 -4.22
N LEU A 100 -6.82 5.37 -3.31
CA LEU A 100 -5.85 4.40 -2.82
C LEU A 100 -6.13 4.10 -1.35
N PHE A 101 -5.98 2.83 -0.98
CA PHE A 101 -6.21 2.35 0.38
C PHE A 101 -5.31 1.13 0.66
N ILE A 102 -5.27 0.66 1.89
CA ILE A 102 -4.64 -0.63 2.23
C ILE A 102 -5.72 -1.66 2.57
N LEU A 103 -5.43 -2.93 2.29
CA LEU A 103 -6.37 -4.02 2.54
C LEU A 103 -6.64 -4.18 4.03
N THR A 104 -7.86 -4.55 4.37
CA THR A 104 -8.17 -5.12 5.69
C THR A 104 -7.63 -6.55 5.80
N ALA A 105 -7.45 -7.05 7.01
CA ALA A 105 -7.06 -8.44 7.23
C ALA A 105 -8.07 -9.45 6.65
N LYS A 106 -9.36 -9.09 6.64
CA LYS A 106 -10.42 -9.89 6.01
C LYS A 106 -10.23 -9.98 4.49
N GLU A 107 -9.94 -8.86 3.85
CA GLU A 107 -9.68 -8.80 2.40
C GLU A 107 -8.38 -9.53 2.05
N ALA A 108 -7.31 -9.33 2.83
CA ALA A 108 -6.05 -10.02 2.65
C ALA A 108 -6.24 -11.56 2.72
N ARG A 109 -7.01 -12.07 3.67
CA ARG A 109 -7.34 -13.51 3.74
C ARG A 109 -8.18 -13.97 2.56
N LYS A 110 -9.18 -13.16 2.15
CA LYS A 110 -10.09 -13.48 1.05
C LYS A 110 -9.38 -13.58 -0.29
N TYR A 111 -8.59 -12.57 -0.63
CA TYR A 111 -7.99 -12.45 -1.96
C TYR A 111 -6.61 -13.09 -2.06
N LEU A 112 -5.90 -13.25 -0.95
CA LEU A 112 -4.59 -13.85 -0.84
C LEU A 112 -4.62 -15.01 0.19
N PRO A 113 -5.32 -16.12 -0.10
CA PRO A 113 -5.61 -17.16 0.90
C PRO A 113 -4.37 -17.90 1.40
N LYS A 114 -3.30 -17.96 0.61
CA LYS A 114 -2.04 -18.62 1.00
C LYS A 114 -1.02 -17.59 1.47
N ALA A 115 -0.20 -17.93 2.47
CA ALA A 115 0.87 -17.07 2.97
C ALA A 115 1.82 -16.64 1.84
N SER A 116 2.21 -17.54 0.96
CA SER A 116 3.08 -17.25 -0.18
C SER A 116 2.52 -16.23 -1.18
N LEU A 117 1.21 -15.98 -1.18
CA LEU A 117 0.58 -14.96 -2.01
C LEU A 117 0.58 -13.58 -1.32
N ARG A 118 0.76 -13.57 0.00
CA ARG A 118 0.82 -12.35 0.81
C ARG A 118 2.22 -11.80 0.96
N THR A 119 3.26 -12.62 0.73
CA THR A 119 4.63 -12.09 0.74
C THR A 119 4.76 -10.95 -0.27
N ALA A 120 5.49 -9.92 0.10
CA ALA A 120 5.81 -8.80 -0.77
C ALA A 120 7.26 -8.36 -0.53
N GLU A 121 7.82 -7.71 -1.52
CA GLU A 121 9.19 -7.23 -1.50
C GLU A 121 9.19 -5.72 -1.50
N ILE A 122 10.18 -5.14 -0.85
CA ILE A 122 10.56 -3.74 -0.99
C ILE A 122 11.82 -3.67 -1.84
N GLN A 123 11.88 -2.70 -2.72
CA GLN A 123 13.08 -2.46 -3.52
C GLN A 123 13.83 -1.28 -2.93
N TRP A 124 14.99 -1.56 -2.32
CA TRP A 124 15.84 -0.54 -1.71
C TRP A 124 16.69 0.23 -2.72
N ASP A 125 17.15 -0.48 -3.77
CA ASP A 125 17.97 0.07 -4.85
C ASP A 125 17.84 -0.77 -6.14
N ASP A 126 18.60 -0.48 -7.17
CA ASP A 126 18.55 -1.20 -8.45
C ASP A 126 18.88 -2.71 -8.33
N MET A 127 19.53 -3.14 -7.25
CA MET A 127 20.06 -4.50 -7.12
C MET A 127 19.53 -5.26 -5.90
N SER A 128 18.95 -4.58 -4.91
CA SER A 128 18.52 -5.21 -3.67
C SER A 128 17.00 -5.15 -3.51
N ARG A 129 16.41 -6.33 -3.27
CA ARG A 129 15.01 -6.52 -2.94
C ARG A 129 14.93 -7.47 -1.77
N ASP A 130 14.20 -7.07 -0.73
CA ASP A 130 13.97 -7.87 0.45
C ASP A 130 12.48 -8.07 0.70
N ARG A 131 12.13 -9.23 1.25
CA ARG A 131 10.79 -9.43 1.80
C ARG A 131 10.64 -8.56 3.03
N TYR A 132 9.47 -7.92 3.12
CA TYR A 132 9.23 -7.00 4.21
C TYR A 132 7.81 -7.12 4.74
N CYS A 133 7.59 -6.70 5.98
CA CYS A 133 6.27 -6.60 6.59
C CYS A 133 5.48 -5.45 5.97
N TRP A 134 4.13 -5.56 5.96
CA TRP A 134 3.29 -4.49 5.45
C TRP A 134 1.98 -4.37 6.21
N TRP A 135 1.49 -3.15 6.32
CA TRP A 135 0.33 -2.77 7.11
C TRP A 135 -1.00 -3.26 6.54
N LEU A 136 -1.92 -3.61 7.44
CA LEU A 136 -3.34 -3.87 7.15
C LEU A 136 -4.23 -2.85 7.88
N ASN A 137 -5.31 -2.42 7.23
CA ASN A 137 -6.32 -1.56 7.84
C ASN A 137 -7.24 -2.36 8.78
N THR A 138 -6.67 -2.89 9.84
CA THR A 138 -7.38 -3.68 10.86
C THR A 138 -6.65 -3.53 12.17
N TYR A 139 -7.36 -3.20 13.23
CA TYR A 139 -6.76 -3.15 14.56
C TYR A 139 -6.21 -4.51 14.99
N GLY A 140 -5.11 -4.48 15.72
CA GLY A 140 -4.50 -5.62 16.37
C GLY A 140 -5.18 -5.93 17.71
N TYR A 141 -4.35 -6.21 18.73
CA TYR A 141 -4.81 -6.53 20.08
C TYR A 141 -5.61 -5.37 20.71
N ASN A 142 -5.29 -4.14 20.39
CA ASN A 142 -5.98 -2.94 20.87
C ASN A 142 -5.97 -1.83 19.81
N SER A 143 -6.56 -0.68 20.12
CA SER A 143 -6.71 0.45 19.17
C SER A 143 -5.41 1.22 18.88
N SER A 144 -4.32 0.96 19.58
CA SER A 144 -3.00 1.50 19.26
C SER A 144 -2.14 0.55 18.42
N MET A 145 -2.67 -0.63 18.10
CA MET A 145 -1.97 -1.63 17.31
C MET A 145 -2.72 -1.93 16.02
N MET A 146 -1.98 -2.06 14.93
CA MET A 146 -2.52 -2.43 13.62
C MET A 146 -1.96 -3.78 13.19
N GLN A 147 -2.81 -4.63 12.61
CA GLN A 147 -2.37 -5.90 12.04
C GLN A 147 -1.43 -5.67 10.86
N ILE A 148 -0.51 -6.60 10.71
CA ILE A 148 0.45 -6.61 9.61
C ILE A 148 0.45 -7.97 8.91
N VAL A 149 0.97 -8.00 7.71
CA VAL A 149 1.47 -9.21 7.07
C VAL A 149 2.97 -9.25 7.28
N THR A 150 3.47 -10.35 7.84
CA THR A 150 4.90 -10.56 8.08
C THR A 150 5.64 -10.91 6.78
N GLU A 151 6.98 -10.88 6.81
CA GLU A 151 7.84 -11.30 5.70
C GLU A 151 7.55 -12.73 5.21
N ALA A 152 7.09 -13.61 6.11
CA ALA A 152 6.65 -14.96 5.77
C ALA A 152 5.24 -15.03 5.16
N GLY A 153 4.53 -13.89 5.06
CA GLY A 153 3.16 -13.81 4.57
C GLY A 153 2.10 -14.21 5.60
N THR A 154 2.46 -14.37 6.87
CA THR A 154 1.52 -14.63 7.95
C THR A 154 0.86 -13.32 8.38
N ILE A 155 -0.44 -13.34 8.64
CA ILE A 155 -1.12 -12.19 9.25
C ILE A 155 -0.92 -12.27 10.74
N ASP A 156 -0.18 -11.30 11.29
CA ASP A 156 -0.03 -11.08 12.71
C ASP A 156 -1.27 -10.35 13.23
N THR A 157 -2.09 -11.06 13.99
CA THR A 157 -3.37 -10.54 14.49
C THR A 157 -3.20 -9.75 15.79
N GLU A 158 -2.10 -9.90 16.50
CA GLU A 158 -1.77 -9.03 17.64
C GLU A 158 -1.37 -7.65 17.14
N GLY A 159 -0.66 -7.62 16.01
CA GLY A 159 -0.28 -6.40 15.33
C GLY A 159 0.99 -5.76 15.88
N ARG A 160 1.30 -4.59 15.34
CA ARG A 160 2.41 -3.73 15.76
C ARG A 160 1.86 -2.39 16.20
N ASP A 161 2.61 -1.70 17.05
CA ASP A 161 2.29 -0.32 17.43
C ASP A 161 2.09 0.53 16.18
N ASN A 162 1.03 1.32 16.16
CA ASN A 162 0.65 2.12 15.00
C ASN A 162 1.61 3.29 14.70
N ASP A 163 2.59 3.52 15.56
CA ASP A 163 3.71 4.44 15.38
C ASP A 163 5.03 3.72 14.99
N SER A 164 4.99 2.40 14.77
CA SER A 164 6.16 1.65 14.31
C SER A 164 6.53 2.02 12.88
N ASP A 165 7.81 2.23 12.67
CA ASP A 165 8.43 2.51 11.38
C ASP A 165 8.97 1.26 10.65
N GLU A 166 8.75 0.08 11.21
CA GLU A 166 9.28 -1.19 10.70
C GLU A 166 8.42 -1.88 9.64
N ASN A 167 7.36 -1.23 9.14
CA ASN A 167 6.43 -1.88 8.22
C ASN A 167 6.12 -0.99 7.02
N GLY A 168 6.15 -1.57 5.85
CA GLY A 168 5.88 -0.85 4.61
C GLY A 168 4.41 -0.72 4.26
N ILE A 169 4.14 0.01 3.21
CA ILE A 169 2.81 0.23 2.67
C ILE A 169 2.64 -0.56 1.38
N ARG A 170 1.53 -1.26 1.25
CA ARG A 170 1.15 -1.98 0.04
C ARG A 170 -0.22 -1.51 -0.42
N PRO A 171 -0.29 -0.48 -1.27
CA PRO A 171 -1.54 0.13 -1.69
C PRO A 171 -2.42 -0.80 -2.51
N ALA A 172 -3.73 -0.59 -2.40
CA ALA A 172 -4.76 -1.20 -3.23
C ALA A 172 -5.63 -0.12 -3.86
N MET A 173 -6.27 -0.43 -5.00
CA MET A 173 -7.22 0.45 -5.67
C MET A 173 -8.27 -0.33 -6.45
N TRP A 174 -9.45 0.25 -6.59
CA TRP A 174 -10.43 -0.21 -7.55
C TRP A 174 -10.26 0.53 -8.87
N VAL A 175 -10.26 -0.18 -9.97
CA VAL A 175 -10.21 0.41 -11.31
C VAL A 175 -11.36 -0.08 -12.17
N ARG A 176 -11.89 0.79 -13.04
CA ARG A 176 -12.89 0.44 -14.05
C ARG A 176 -12.27 -0.53 -15.06
N ARG A 177 -13.00 -1.59 -15.39
CA ARG A 177 -12.63 -2.44 -16.52
C ARG A 177 -12.87 -1.68 -17.82
N LEU A 178 -11.90 -1.77 -18.72
CA LEU A 178 -12.13 -1.38 -20.10
C LEU A 178 -12.94 -2.49 -20.79
N PRO A 179 -13.87 -2.13 -21.67
CA PRO A 179 -14.66 -3.11 -22.44
C PRO A 179 -13.81 -3.98 -23.34
#